data_f366ba7863cd8e4bcaa3412f305ea011
#
_entry.id   f366ba7863cd8e4bcaa3412f305ea011
#
_cell.length_a   1.000
_cell.length_b   1.000
_cell.length_c   1.000
_cell.angle_alpha   90.00
_cell.angle_beta   90.00
_cell.angle_gamma   90.00
#
_symmetry.space_group_name_H-M   'P 1'
#
loop_
_entity.id
_entity.type
_entity.pdbx_description
1 polymer ?
#
loop_
_entity_poly.entity_id
_entity_poly.type
_entity_poly.pdbx_seq_one_letter_code
_entity_poly.pdbx_strand_id
1 'polypeptide(L)'
;MKPYLIGIAGPSCAGKSYLSTHLARHLNAAMLNLDSYYADLNHLSLAERAHFNFDAPEALDSCLLIEHVRQLSRGDAIEKPIYDFKNHSRTGQTERLEARSFILIEGLFALYWEEIRAVQATKVFVDLGEEICLARRIERDTRERGRTRESVLEQFQTTVRPMAQRYVHPTRQYADVVLTGDGEIDDELKLVLNHIKVGSSRGSGT
;
A
#
# COMPACT_ATOMS: atom_id res chain seq x y z
N MET A 1 -21.26 3.07 13.04
CA MET A 1 -21.40 3.21 11.55
C MET A 1 -20.32 2.37 10.92
N LYS A 2 -20.61 1.59 9.88
CA LYS A 2 -19.59 0.77 9.21
C LYS A 2 -18.59 1.67 8.47
N PRO A 3 -17.27 1.52 8.69
CA PRO A 3 -16.26 2.30 7.98
C PRO A 3 -16.30 2.12 6.46
N TYR A 4 -15.93 3.16 5.73
CA TYR A 4 -15.73 3.13 4.29
C TYR A 4 -14.27 2.84 3.99
N LEU A 5 -13.95 1.67 3.42
CA LEU A 5 -12.60 1.24 3.15
C LEU A 5 -12.19 1.57 1.71
N ILE A 6 -11.00 2.14 1.55
CA ILE A 6 -10.42 2.52 0.25
C ILE A 6 -9.07 1.82 0.10
N GLY A 7 -8.95 0.96 -0.91
CA GLY A 7 -7.68 0.33 -1.26
C GLY A 7 -6.89 1.19 -2.25
N ILE A 8 -5.59 1.36 -2.02
CA ILE A 8 -4.70 2.12 -2.92
C ILE A 8 -3.48 1.26 -3.25
N ALA A 9 -3.46 0.72 -4.46
CA ALA A 9 -2.38 -0.12 -4.98
C ALA A 9 -1.62 0.54 -6.13
N GLY A 10 -0.53 -0.07 -6.54
CA GLY A 10 0.31 0.35 -7.67
C GLY A 10 1.78 0.02 -7.43
N PRO A 11 2.66 0.14 -8.43
CA PRO A 11 4.06 -0.21 -8.32
C PRO A 11 4.83 0.68 -7.32
N SER A 12 6.02 0.24 -6.93
CA SER A 12 6.89 1.02 -6.04
C SER A 12 7.23 2.37 -6.70
N CYS A 13 7.18 3.44 -5.89
CA CYS A 13 7.43 4.82 -6.33
C CYS A 13 6.41 5.41 -7.33
N ALA A 14 5.24 4.77 -7.52
CA ALA A 14 4.18 5.32 -8.37
C ALA A 14 3.46 6.55 -7.78
N GLY A 15 3.64 6.87 -6.50
CA GLY A 15 2.98 8.02 -5.85
C GLY A 15 1.88 7.65 -4.86
N LYS A 16 1.64 6.36 -4.60
CA LYS A 16 0.60 5.87 -3.68
C LYS A 16 0.59 6.56 -2.31
N SER A 17 1.73 6.61 -1.64
CA SER A 17 1.84 7.17 -0.28
C SER A 17 1.61 8.68 -0.28
N TYR A 18 2.00 9.37 -1.36
CA TYR A 18 1.73 10.79 -1.54
C TYR A 18 0.21 11.04 -1.66
N LEU A 19 -0.46 10.33 -2.56
CA LEU A 19 -1.92 10.36 -2.71
C LEU A 19 -2.63 10.01 -1.39
N SER A 20 -2.23 8.90 -0.75
CA SER A 20 -2.85 8.40 0.48
C SER A 20 -2.76 9.42 1.62
N THR A 21 -1.61 10.10 1.75
CA THR A 21 -1.43 11.14 2.77
C THR A 21 -2.38 12.32 2.57
N HIS A 22 -2.54 12.79 1.34
CA HIS A 22 -3.45 13.89 1.02
C HIS A 22 -4.92 13.49 1.18
N LEU A 23 -5.28 12.30 0.71
CA LEU A 23 -6.63 11.77 0.83
C LEU A 23 -7.01 11.53 2.30
N ALA A 24 -6.08 11.01 3.12
CA ALA A 24 -6.30 10.80 4.54
C ALA A 24 -6.57 12.10 5.29
N ARG A 25 -5.83 13.17 4.97
CA ARG A 25 -6.08 14.50 5.55
C ARG A 25 -7.45 15.04 5.14
N HIS A 26 -7.81 14.92 3.86
CA HIS A 26 -9.08 15.41 3.34
C HIS A 26 -10.28 14.70 3.94
N LEU A 27 -10.22 13.38 4.11
CA LEU A 27 -11.30 12.54 4.64
C LEU A 27 -11.23 12.34 6.17
N ASN A 28 -10.22 12.86 6.85
CA ASN A 28 -9.90 12.50 8.24
C ASN A 28 -9.86 10.97 8.44
N ALA A 29 -9.21 10.27 7.51
CA ALA A 29 -9.18 8.80 7.48
C ALA A 29 -8.10 8.22 8.39
N ALA A 30 -8.32 6.97 8.86
CA ALA A 30 -7.25 6.13 9.39
C ALA A 30 -6.44 5.52 8.22
N MET A 31 -5.13 5.33 8.42
CA MET A 31 -4.24 4.76 7.40
C MET A 31 -3.65 3.43 7.87
N LEU A 32 -3.88 2.38 7.10
CA LEU A 32 -3.24 1.09 7.22
C LEU A 32 -2.24 0.92 6.08
N ASN A 33 -0.94 1.03 6.41
CA ASN A 33 0.12 0.76 5.45
C ASN A 33 0.48 -0.72 5.50
N LEU A 34 0.47 -1.40 4.36
CA LEU A 34 0.79 -2.83 4.25
C LEU A 34 2.24 -3.12 4.63
N ASP A 35 3.15 -2.17 4.44
CA ASP A 35 4.57 -2.36 4.75
C ASP A 35 4.82 -2.59 6.25
N SER A 36 3.86 -2.24 7.13
CA SER A 36 3.90 -2.63 8.55
C SER A 36 3.82 -4.14 8.77
N TYR A 37 3.30 -4.88 7.80
CA TYR A 37 3.03 -6.33 7.90
C TYR A 37 4.11 -7.21 7.30
N TYR A 38 5.27 -6.68 6.90
CA TYR A 38 6.38 -7.55 6.52
C TYR A 38 6.68 -8.57 7.62
N ALA A 39 7.02 -9.78 7.20
CA ALA A 39 7.32 -10.89 8.09
C ALA A 39 8.47 -10.54 9.04
N ASP A 40 8.43 -11.12 10.23
CA ASP A 40 9.54 -11.03 11.17
C ASP A 40 10.70 -11.89 10.69
N LEU A 41 11.79 -11.25 10.33
CA LEU A 41 13.01 -11.91 9.83
C LEU A 41 14.11 -11.99 10.90
N ASN A 42 13.78 -11.84 12.21
CA ASN A 42 14.78 -11.83 13.29
C ASN A 42 15.60 -13.14 13.38
N HIS A 43 15.09 -14.22 12.82
CA HIS A 43 15.80 -15.51 12.72
C HIS A 43 16.89 -15.54 11.65
N LEU A 44 16.95 -14.53 10.75
CA LEU A 44 17.94 -14.37 9.70
C LEU A 44 19.01 -13.36 10.10
N SER A 45 20.24 -13.50 9.58
CA SER A 45 21.28 -12.48 9.68
C SER A 45 20.90 -11.22 8.87
N LEU A 46 21.51 -10.09 9.19
CA LEU A 46 21.29 -8.84 8.44
C LEU A 46 21.59 -8.97 6.94
N ALA A 47 22.63 -9.72 6.58
CA ALA A 47 22.99 -9.98 5.20
C ALA A 47 21.90 -10.79 4.45
N GLU A 48 21.34 -11.82 5.09
CA GLU A 48 20.26 -12.61 4.52
C GLU A 48 18.99 -11.79 4.36
N ARG A 49 18.63 -10.94 5.36
CA ARG A 49 17.48 -10.03 5.27
C ARG A 49 17.61 -9.04 4.11
N ALA A 50 18.82 -8.53 3.85
CA ALA A 50 19.07 -7.60 2.75
C ALA A 50 18.80 -8.23 1.37
N HIS A 51 18.88 -9.56 1.25
CA HIS A 51 18.57 -10.31 0.03
C HIS A 51 17.14 -10.86 -0.02
N PHE A 52 16.36 -10.64 1.02
CA PHE A 52 14.97 -11.11 1.05
C PHE A 52 14.11 -10.38 0.01
N ASN A 53 13.20 -11.12 -0.63
CA ASN A 53 12.32 -10.55 -1.66
C ASN A 53 11.10 -9.87 -1.03
N PHE A 54 11.22 -8.59 -0.72
CA PHE A 54 10.13 -7.76 -0.17
C PHE A 54 9.07 -7.36 -1.22
N ASP A 55 9.31 -7.61 -2.49
CA ASP A 55 8.39 -7.28 -3.58
C ASP A 55 7.44 -8.44 -3.96
N ALA A 56 7.42 -9.52 -3.16
CA ALA A 56 6.49 -10.65 -3.30
C ALA A 56 5.43 -10.64 -2.18
N PRO A 57 4.17 -11.10 -2.45
CA PRO A 57 3.12 -11.15 -1.43
C PRO A 57 3.47 -12.00 -0.21
N GLU A 58 4.28 -13.04 -0.39
CA GLU A 58 4.76 -13.94 0.65
C GLU A 58 5.67 -13.26 1.68
N ALA A 59 6.18 -12.07 1.36
CA ALA A 59 6.93 -11.25 2.29
C ALA A 59 6.07 -10.66 3.41
N LEU A 60 4.76 -10.63 3.23
CA LEU A 60 3.81 -10.09 4.19
C LEU A 60 3.14 -11.21 5.01
N ASP A 61 2.91 -10.94 6.28
CA ASP A 61 2.03 -11.73 7.14
C ASP A 61 0.57 -11.49 6.73
N SER A 62 0.16 -12.18 5.67
CA SER A 62 -1.17 -12.00 5.08
C SER A 62 -2.28 -12.43 6.03
N CYS A 63 -2.05 -13.41 6.90
CA CYS A 63 -3.06 -13.86 7.88
C CYS A 63 -3.40 -12.74 8.86
N LEU A 64 -2.39 -12.13 9.48
CA LEU A 64 -2.57 -11.02 10.40
C LEU A 64 -3.14 -9.78 9.69
N LEU A 65 -2.67 -9.48 8.48
CA LEU A 65 -3.16 -8.36 7.70
C LEU A 65 -4.66 -8.51 7.38
N ILE A 66 -5.09 -9.66 6.88
CA ILE A 66 -6.49 -9.93 6.55
C ILE A 66 -7.38 -9.84 7.79
N GLU A 67 -6.93 -10.40 8.92
CA GLU A 67 -7.68 -10.31 10.18
C GLU A 67 -7.83 -8.86 10.65
N HIS A 68 -6.77 -8.06 10.62
CA HIS A 68 -6.82 -6.64 10.97
C HIS A 68 -7.72 -5.82 10.02
N VAL A 69 -7.68 -6.10 8.73
CA VAL A 69 -8.59 -5.44 7.76
C VAL A 69 -10.06 -5.81 8.06
N ARG A 70 -10.35 -7.06 8.43
CA ARG A 70 -11.69 -7.49 8.85
C ARG A 70 -12.16 -6.78 10.12
N GLN A 71 -11.29 -6.65 11.14
CA GLN A 71 -11.60 -5.92 12.37
C GLN A 71 -11.90 -4.46 12.07
N LEU A 72 -11.01 -3.78 11.35
CA LEU A 72 -11.22 -2.39 10.92
C LEU A 72 -12.53 -2.21 10.12
N SER A 73 -12.90 -3.17 9.26
CA SER A 73 -14.14 -3.11 8.48
C SER A 73 -15.42 -3.20 9.33
N ARG A 74 -15.31 -3.71 10.55
CA ARG A 74 -16.41 -3.76 11.55
C ARG A 74 -16.44 -2.52 12.45
N GLY A 75 -15.39 -1.69 12.39
CA GLY A 75 -15.23 -0.52 13.24
C GLY A 75 -14.41 -0.78 14.50
N ASP A 76 -13.78 -1.95 14.60
CA ASP A 76 -12.92 -2.32 15.72
C ASP A 76 -11.53 -1.68 15.55
N ALA A 77 -10.87 -1.37 16.67
CA ALA A 77 -9.46 -0.97 16.66
C ALA A 77 -8.56 -2.19 16.53
N ILE A 78 -7.34 -1.98 16.03
CA ILE A 78 -6.32 -3.02 15.89
C ILE A 78 -5.00 -2.61 16.54
N GLU A 79 -4.17 -3.59 16.87
CA GLU A 79 -2.78 -3.40 17.30
C GLU A 79 -1.84 -3.79 16.15
N LYS A 80 -1.61 -2.85 15.20
CA LYS A 80 -0.77 -3.12 14.03
C LYS A 80 0.70 -3.25 14.42
N PRO A 81 1.47 -4.14 13.79
CA PRO A 81 2.90 -4.27 14.05
C PRO A 81 3.66 -3.01 13.64
N ILE A 82 4.76 -2.75 14.32
CA ILE A 82 5.75 -1.73 13.94
C ILE A 82 6.92 -2.43 13.26
N TYR A 83 7.19 -2.03 12.02
CA TYR A 83 8.28 -2.57 11.21
C TYR A 83 9.44 -1.59 11.13
N ASP A 84 10.65 -2.07 11.40
CA ASP A 84 11.89 -1.34 11.28
C ASP A 84 12.55 -1.60 9.91
N PHE A 85 12.38 -0.64 9.00
CA PHE A 85 12.94 -0.71 7.64
C PHE A 85 14.48 -0.69 7.60
N LYS A 86 15.12 -0.17 8.65
CA LYS A 86 16.58 -0.13 8.72
C LYS A 86 17.17 -1.51 9.03
N ASN A 87 16.50 -2.25 9.89
CA ASN A 87 16.92 -3.58 10.32
C ASN A 87 16.17 -4.72 9.61
N HIS A 88 15.27 -4.38 8.69
CA HIS A 88 14.42 -5.33 7.96
C HIS A 88 13.73 -6.35 8.89
N SER A 89 13.08 -5.86 9.95
CA SER A 89 12.50 -6.71 10.97
C SER A 89 11.35 -6.02 11.71
N ARG A 90 10.47 -6.81 12.33
CA ARG A 90 9.50 -6.30 13.29
C ARG A 90 10.19 -5.91 14.59
N THR A 91 9.74 -4.83 15.23
CA THR A 91 10.30 -4.37 16.51
C THR A 91 9.79 -5.17 17.72
N GLY A 92 8.81 -6.03 17.53
CA GLY A 92 8.08 -6.68 18.63
C GLY A 92 7.06 -5.77 19.33
N GLN A 93 6.99 -4.49 18.94
CA GLN A 93 6.00 -3.53 19.44
C GLN A 93 4.83 -3.41 18.46
N THR A 94 3.70 -2.93 18.99
CA THR A 94 2.51 -2.62 18.20
C THR A 94 2.12 -1.15 18.35
N GLU A 95 1.35 -0.67 17.41
CA GLU A 95 0.72 0.65 17.44
C GLU A 95 -0.78 0.49 17.27
N ARG A 96 -1.54 1.09 18.21
CA ARG A 96 -2.99 1.06 18.15
C ARG A 96 -3.52 1.95 17.03
N LEU A 97 -4.31 1.37 16.15
CA LEU A 97 -5.01 2.08 15.07
C LEU A 97 -6.51 1.99 15.30
N GLU A 98 -7.12 3.14 15.58
CA GLU A 98 -8.57 3.25 15.72
C GLU A 98 -9.25 3.28 14.36
N ALA A 99 -10.36 2.56 14.23
CA ALA A 99 -11.20 2.68 13.05
C ALA A 99 -11.85 4.08 13.01
N ARG A 100 -11.84 4.69 11.82
CA ARG A 100 -12.52 5.95 11.53
C ARG A 100 -13.59 5.73 10.48
N SER A 101 -14.39 6.76 10.19
CA SER A 101 -15.42 6.70 9.13
C SER A 101 -14.83 6.31 7.77
N PHE A 102 -13.59 6.71 7.50
CA PHE A 102 -12.81 6.31 6.33
C PHE A 102 -11.53 5.62 6.76
N ILE A 103 -11.17 4.55 6.05
CA ILE A 103 -9.94 3.80 6.27
C ILE A 103 -9.25 3.61 4.92
N LEU A 104 -8.01 4.06 4.82
CA LEU A 104 -7.16 3.84 3.65
C LEU A 104 -6.26 2.63 3.90
N ILE A 105 -6.25 1.70 2.93
CA ILE A 105 -5.37 0.52 2.92
C ILE A 105 -4.40 0.74 1.76
N GLU A 106 -3.13 1.04 2.07
CA GLU A 106 -2.13 1.41 1.07
C GLU A 106 -0.98 0.43 1.03
N GLY A 107 -0.55 0.08 -0.17
CA GLY A 107 0.64 -0.73 -0.42
C GLY A 107 0.65 -1.41 -1.78
N LEU A 108 1.76 -2.07 -2.11
CA LEU A 108 1.92 -2.80 -3.38
C LEU A 108 0.76 -3.77 -3.64
N PHE A 109 0.33 -4.46 -2.58
CA PHE A 109 -0.61 -5.57 -2.61
C PHE A 109 -1.99 -5.23 -2.05
N ALA A 110 -2.35 -3.95 -1.95
CA ALA A 110 -3.64 -3.53 -1.37
C ALA A 110 -4.85 -4.07 -2.15
N LEU A 111 -4.66 -4.45 -3.42
CA LEU A 111 -5.68 -5.07 -4.27
C LEU A 111 -5.36 -6.54 -4.63
N TYR A 112 -4.39 -7.18 -3.95
CA TYR A 112 -3.95 -8.54 -4.30
C TYR A 112 -4.87 -9.62 -3.72
N TRP A 113 -5.14 -9.60 -2.41
CA TRP A 113 -5.98 -10.61 -1.74
C TRP A 113 -7.46 -10.33 -1.94
N GLU A 114 -8.20 -11.37 -2.29
CA GLU A 114 -9.65 -11.27 -2.50
C GLU A 114 -10.39 -10.83 -1.24
N GLU A 115 -9.98 -11.37 -0.09
CA GLU A 115 -10.59 -11.05 1.21
C GLU A 115 -10.46 -9.56 1.57
N ILE A 116 -9.35 -8.94 1.20
CA ILE A 116 -9.12 -7.51 1.40
C ILE A 116 -9.95 -6.70 0.40
N ARG A 117 -9.96 -7.11 -0.88
CA ARG A 117 -10.77 -6.44 -1.91
C ARG A 117 -12.26 -6.48 -1.61
N ALA A 118 -12.75 -7.59 -1.05
CA ALA A 118 -14.18 -7.79 -0.77
C ALA A 118 -14.76 -6.79 0.23
N VAL A 119 -13.94 -6.22 1.12
CA VAL A 119 -14.39 -5.22 2.10
C VAL A 119 -14.11 -3.77 1.67
N GLN A 120 -13.36 -3.56 0.58
CA GLN A 120 -13.08 -2.24 0.04
C GLN A 120 -14.26 -1.73 -0.79
N ALA A 121 -14.76 -0.55 -0.44
CA ALA A 121 -15.83 0.13 -1.16
C ALA A 121 -15.33 0.91 -2.39
N THR A 122 -14.08 1.33 -2.36
CA THR A 122 -13.38 1.96 -3.50
C THR A 122 -11.97 1.38 -3.62
N LYS A 123 -11.59 1.07 -4.84
CA LYS A 123 -10.28 0.52 -5.19
C LYS A 123 -9.59 1.45 -6.18
N VAL A 124 -8.42 1.95 -5.80
CA VAL A 124 -7.61 2.88 -6.59
C VAL A 124 -6.33 2.18 -7.01
N PHE A 125 -5.96 2.31 -8.27
CA PHE A 125 -4.65 1.88 -8.76
C PHE A 125 -3.89 3.08 -9.31
N VAL A 126 -2.68 3.31 -8.81
CA VAL A 126 -1.78 4.35 -9.30
C VAL A 126 -0.85 3.71 -10.33
N ASP A 127 -1.08 4.03 -11.62
CA ASP A 127 -0.42 3.42 -12.77
C ASP A 127 0.60 4.39 -13.37
N LEU A 128 1.83 4.35 -12.87
CA LEU A 128 2.91 5.20 -13.34
C LEU A 128 3.90 4.38 -14.19
N GLY A 129 4.39 4.98 -15.26
CA GLY A 129 5.35 4.37 -16.14
C GLY A 129 6.62 3.89 -15.43
N GLU A 130 7.11 2.71 -15.81
CA GLU A 130 8.23 2.02 -15.17
C GLU A 130 9.50 2.88 -15.08
N GLU A 131 9.81 3.64 -16.14
CA GLU A 131 11.00 4.50 -16.18
C GLU A 131 10.94 5.62 -15.12
N ILE A 132 9.75 6.20 -14.92
CA ILE A 132 9.54 7.25 -13.91
C ILE A 132 9.61 6.63 -12.51
N CYS A 133 8.99 5.47 -12.31
CA CYS A 133 9.09 4.72 -11.04
C CYS A 133 10.55 4.41 -10.68
N LEU A 134 11.34 3.95 -11.66
CA LEU A 134 12.75 3.66 -11.48
C LEU A 134 13.56 4.91 -11.13
N ALA A 135 13.34 6.01 -11.85
CA ALA A 135 14.02 7.28 -11.57
C ALA A 135 13.75 7.77 -10.14
N ARG A 136 12.46 7.77 -9.73
CA ARG A 136 12.05 8.13 -8.36
C ARG A 136 12.63 7.18 -7.31
N ARG A 137 12.72 5.87 -7.63
CA ARG A 137 13.31 4.88 -6.72
C ARG A 137 14.81 5.10 -6.53
N ILE A 138 15.55 5.38 -7.61
CA ILE A 138 16.99 5.70 -7.52
C ILE A 138 17.17 6.91 -6.62
N GLU A 139 16.47 8.00 -6.85
CA GLU A 139 16.57 9.21 -6.05
C GLU A 139 16.28 8.94 -4.56
N ARG A 140 15.16 8.29 -4.26
CA ARG A 140 14.77 7.96 -2.88
C ARG A 140 15.80 7.05 -2.20
N ASP A 141 16.17 5.93 -2.82
CA ASP A 141 16.97 4.90 -2.16
C ASP A 141 18.43 5.33 -2.01
N THR A 142 18.94 6.21 -2.89
CA THR A 142 20.27 6.82 -2.71
C THR A 142 20.26 7.87 -1.60
N ARG A 143 19.25 8.73 -1.55
CA ARG A 143 19.16 9.82 -0.57
C ARG A 143 18.82 9.33 0.84
N GLU A 144 17.85 8.38 0.95
CA GLU A 144 17.22 8.03 2.23
C GLU A 144 17.70 6.71 2.80
N ARG A 145 18.20 5.81 1.94
CA ARG A 145 18.59 4.44 2.33
C ARG A 145 20.08 4.15 2.15
N GLY A 146 20.84 5.13 1.71
CA GLY A 146 22.30 5.03 1.55
C GLY A 146 22.76 3.99 0.51
N ARG A 147 21.87 3.64 -0.46
CA ARG A 147 22.20 2.67 -1.50
C ARG A 147 22.94 3.32 -2.67
N THR A 148 23.74 2.53 -3.39
CA THR A 148 24.31 2.98 -4.66
C THR A 148 23.30 2.86 -5.78
N ARG A 149 23.44 3.69 -6.81
CA ARG A 149 22.60 3.65 -8.03
C ARG A 149 22.64 2.26 -8.67
N GLU A 150 23.82 1.66 -8.77
CA GLU A 150 24.04 0.34 -9.37
C GLU A 150 23.26 -0.73 -8.61
N SER A 151 23.32 -0.73 -7.29
CA SER A 151 22.60 -1.69 -6.46
C SER A 151 21.07 -1.53 -6.57
N VAL A 152 20.58 -0.30 -6.75
CA VAL A 152 19.13 -0.05 -6.99
C VAL A 152 18.72 -0.56 -8.37
N LEU A 153 19.53 -0.32 -9.41
CA LEU A 153 19.26 -0.80 -10.77
C LEU A 153 19.23 -2.33 -10.83
N GLU A 154 20.22 -2.99 -10.23
CA GLU A 154 20.29 -4.45 -10.16
C GLU A 154 19.05 -5.04 -9.48
N GLN A 155 18.69 -4.54 -8.30
CA GLN A 155 17.50 -5.00 -7.59
C GLN A 155 16.23 -4.73 -8.39
N PHE A 156 16.15 -3.58 -9.07
CA PHE A 156 14.98 -3.26 -9.88
C PHE A 156 14.79 -4.27 -10.99
N GLN A 157 15.86 -4.63 -11.71
CA GLN A 157 15.80 -5.58 -12.82
C GLN A 157 15.56 -7.02 -12.35
N THR A 158 16.21 -7.43 -11.27
CA THR A 158 16.18 -8.83 -10.83
C THR A 158 14.97 -9.17 -9.96
N THR A 159 14.41 -8.21 -9.24
CA THR A 159 13.36 -8.47 -8.24
C THR A 159 12.14 -7.58 -8.44
N VAL A 160 12.31 -6.24 -8.35
CA VAL A 160 11.16 -5.32 -8.28
C VAL A 160 10.29 -5.39 -9.52
N ARG A 161 10.89 -5.29 -10.69
CA ARG A 161 10.19 -5.34 -11.98
C ARG A 161 9.47 -6.66 -12.22
N PRO A 162 10.13 -7.84 -12.11
CA PRO A 162 9.45 -9.13 -12.27
C PRO A 162 8.30 -9.34 -11.28
N MET A 163 8.48 -8.94 -10.02
CA MET A 163 7.43 -9.07 -9.01
C MET A 163 6.26 -8.12 -9.25
N ALA A 164 6.53 -6.88 -9.67
CA ALA A 164 5.48 -5.94 -10.05
C ALA A 164 4.65 -6.46 -11.22
N GLN A 165 5.30 -7.01 -12.26
CA GLN A 165 4.63 -7.62 -13.41
C GLN A 165 3.77 -8.82 -13.03
N ARG A 166 4.26 -9.64 -12.08
CA ARG A 166 3.57 -10.85 -11.64
C ARG A 166 2.42 -10.58 -10.69
N TYR A 167 2.58 -9.66 -9.74
CA TYR A 167 1.67 -9.55 -8.59
C TYR A 167 0.96 -8.20 -8.47
N VAL A 168 1.55 -7.10 -8.97
CA VAL A 168 0.99 -5.75 -8.80
C VAL A 168 0.18 -5.32 -10.02
N HIS A 169 0.78 -5.29 -11.21
CA HIS A 169 0.09 -4.85 -12.42
C HIS A 169 -1.20 -5.61 -12.73
N PRO A 170 -1.29 -6.94 -12.53
CA PRO A 170 -2.54 -7.66 -12.76
C PRO A 170 -3.69 -7.19 -11.87
N THR A 171 -3.41 -6.60 -10.69
CA THR A 171 -4.46 -6.12 -9.78
C THR A 171 -5.14 -4.84 -10.26
N ARG A 172 -4.56 -4.14 -11.26
CA ARG A 172 -5.17 -2.98 -11.92
C ARG A 172 -6.58 -3.26 -12.44
N GLN A 173 -6.85 -4.50 -12.89
CA GLN A 173 -8.18 -4.91 -13.37
C GLN A 173 -9.29 -4.80 -12.31
N TYR A 174 -8.94 -4.77 -11.02
CA TYR A 174 -9.88 -4.66 -9.92
C TYR A 174 -10.15 -3.21 -9.49
N ALA A 175 -9.41 -2.25 -10.06
CA ALA A 175 -9.53 -0.86 -9.68
C ALA A 175 -10.82 -0.23 -10.22
N ASP A 176 -11.48 0.54 -9.37
CA ASP A 176 -12.63 1.38 -9.74
C ASP A 176 -12.14 2.71 -10.32
N VAL A 177 -10.94 3.17 -9.86
CA VAL A 177 -10.28 4.40 -10.32
C VAL A 177 -8.82 4.10 -10.63
N VAL A 178 -8.36 4.49 -11.82
CA VAL A 178 -6.95 4.40 -12.21
C VAL A 178 -6.40 5.82 -12.37
N LEU A 179 -5.29 6.10 -11.70
CA LEU A 179 -4.60 7.39 -11.71
C LEU A 179 -3.23 7.23 -12.35
N THR A 180 -2.69 8.30 -12.93
CA THR A 180 -1.39 8.24 -13.62
C THR A 180 -0.18 8.39 -12.68
N GLY A 181 -0.40 8.92 -11.45
CA GLY A 181 0.65 9.07 -10.44
C GLY A 181 1.71 10.15 -10.74
N ASP A 182 1.56 10.89 -11.83
CA ASP A 182 2.35 12.06 -12.23
C ASP A 182 1.47 13.28 -12.50
N GLY A 183 0.16 13.15 -12.32
CA GLY A 183 -0.81 14.24 -12.42
C GLY A 183 -0.73 15.20 -11.23
N GLU A 184 -1.42 16.34 -11.38
CA GLU A 184 -1.60 17.30 -10.29
C GLU A 184 -2.43 16.65 -9.17
N ILE A 185 -1.94 16.72 -7.93
CA ILE A 185 -2.55 16.04 -6.79
C ILE A 185 -4.02 16.42 -6.58
N ASP A 186 -4.38 17.69 -6.79
CA ASP A 186 -5.74 18.16 -6.61
C ASP A 186 -6.71 17.52 -7.61
N ASP A 187 -6.26 17.24 -8.83
CA ASP A 187 -7.07 16.58 -9.84
C ASP A 187 -7.20 15.08 -9.57
N GLU A 188 -6.12 14.42 -9.15
CA GLU A 188 -6.18 13.03 -8.71
C GLU A 188 -7.10 12.84 -7.50
N LEU A 189 -7.02 13.74 -6.52
CA LEU A 189 -7.94 13.75 -5.36
C LEU A 189 -9.41 13.93 -5.80
N LYS A 190 -9.69 14.88 -6.70
CA LYS A 190 -11.05 15.09 -7.22
C LYS A 190 -11.63 13.85 -7.87
N LEU A 191 -10.83 13.10 -8.65
CA LEU A 191 -11.27 11.85 -9.29
C LEU A 191 -11.69 10.82 -8.25
N VAL A 192 -10.87 10.59 -7.22
CA VAL A 192 -11.17 9.64 -6.15
C VAL A 192 -12.39 10.10 -5.33
N LEU A 193 -12.45 11.37 -4.93
CA LEU A 193 -13.54 11.91 -4.12
C LEU A 193 -14.89 11.90 -4.85
N ASN A 194 -14.90 12.16 -6.15
CA ASN A 194 -16.11 12.07 -6.95
C ASN A 194 -16.62 10.63 -7.03
N HIS A 195 -15.73 9.64 -7.14
CA HIS A 195 -16.11 8.23 -7.12
C HIS A 195 -16.72 7.84 -5.77
N ILE A 196 -16.14 8.26 -4.65
CA ILE A 196 -16.67 8.01 -3.29
C ILE A 196 -18.09 8.59 -3.13
N LYS A 197 -18.34 9.83 -3.58
CA LYS A 197 -19.65 10.49 -3.51
C LYS A 197 -20.72 9.73 -4.29
N VAL A 198 -20.41 9.28 -5.49
CA VAL A 198 -21.35 8.51 -6.34
C VAL A 198 -21.66 7.15 -5.71
N GLY A 199 -20.66 6.47 -5.13
CA GLY A 199 -20.85 5.21 -4.41
C GLY A 199 -21.75 5.34 -3.18
N SER A 200 -21.59 6.42 -2.42
CA SER A 200 -22.41 6.69 -1.22
C SER A 200 -23.89 6.98 -1.55
N SER A 201 -24.17 7.57 -2.72
CA SER A 201 -25.55 7.87 -3.16
C SER A 201 -26.32 6.63 -3.61
N ARG A 202 -25.63 5.58 -4.04
CA ARG A 202 -26.27 4.32 -4.48
C ARG A 202 -26.61 3.36 -3.34
N GLY A 203 -25.98 3.54 -2.16
CA GLY A 203 -26.20 2.69 -0.97
C GLY A 203 -27.34 3.14 -0.06
N SER A 204 -27.98 4.29 -0.31
CA SER A 204 -29.07 4.82 0.51
C SER A 204 -30.47 4.56 -0.06
N GLY A 205 -30.60 3.65 -1.04
CA GLY A 205 -31.85 3.37 -1.76
C GLY A 205 -32.29 1.90 -1.72
N THR A 206 -32.23 1.25 -0.53
CA THR A 206 -32.94 -0.05 -0.30
C THR A 206 -33.47 -0.10 1.10
#